data_255d06e91beabbf84a77dc79a8e31f68
#
_entry.id   255d06e91beabbf84a77dc79a8e31f68
#
_cell.length_a   1.000
_cell.length_b   1.000
_cell.length_c   1.000
_cell.angle_alpha   90.00
_cell.angle_beta   90.00
_cell.angle_gamma   90.00
#
_symmetry.space_group_name_H-M   'P 1'
#
loop_
_entity.id
_entity.type
_entity.pdbx_description
1 polymer ?
#
loop_
_entity_poly.entity_id
_entity_poly.type
_entity_poly.pdbx_seq_one_letter_code
_entity_poly.pdbx_strand_id
1 'polypeptide(L)'
;MKIVLIAPGYKPLPPQGWGAVESIVWDYYQILSRKFQEIGQGDQVVIVNHSNTSRIIAETNAHTDADVVHIMYDDYIVVAPYLKCPLIFYTSHYAYITHPQFETQYSQYFRTIFMKVIEYGHKIQILAISEDIRQKYIQYGFPEDRVRVLSNGAREDCFRYEPIAPLRPERSIYLAKIEERKAQHYYQTIPSIDFVGNYASSPFNTSSPQYLGEWDKPPLYQRLTDYANLVLLSSGEADPLVVKEALIAGLGLVISPCCTANMDLSKPFITVVPWEKIRDVEYVEKVIEENRRTSLAMRADIRTYALSRFSWESITDCYLGFIRKCMSDYSR
;
A
#
# COMPACT_ATOMS: atom_id res chain seq x y z
N MET A 1 19.81 -3.76 17.17
CA MET A 1 18.34 -3.99 17.10
C MET A 1 18.06 -5.11 16.10
N LYS A 2 17.16 -6.03 16.48
CA LYS A 2 16.71 -7.13 15.59
C LYS A 2 15.21 -7.08 15.42
N ILE A 3 14.78 -6.97 14.14
CA ILE A 3 13.36 -6.90 13.74
C ILE A 3 12.99 -8.19 13.02
N VAL A 4 11.88 -8.82 13.42
CA VAL A 4 11.29 -9.98 12.74
C VAL A 4 9.98 -9.55 12.07
N LEU A 5 9.91 -9.67 10.73
CA LEU A 5 8.72 -9.39 9.93
C LEU A 5 7.96 -10.69 9.66
N ILE A 6 6.70 -10.78 10.07
CA ILE A 6 5.82 -11.93 9.76
C ILE A 6 5.05 -11.61 8.48
N ALA A 7 5.38 -12.33 7.41
CA ALA A 7 4.81 -12.19 6.08
C ALA A 7 3.60 -13.12 5.87
N PRO A 8 2.78 -12.93 4.79
CA PRO A 8 1.58 -13.74 4.52
C PRO A 8 1.80 -15.25 4.35
N GLY A 9 2.97 -15.67 3.87
CA GLY A 9 3.32 -17.10 3.74
C GLY A 9 2.66 -17.85 2.59
N TYR A 10 1.87 -17.19 1.77
CA TYR A 10 1.19 -17.81 0.62
C TYR A 10 2.00 -17.76 -0.67
N LYS A 11 2.94 -16.83 -0.76
CA LYS A 11 3.85 -16.66 -1.90
C LYS A 11 5.30 -16.63 -1.45
N PRO A 12 6.25 -16.98 -2.35
CA PRO A 12 7.67 -16.83 -2.04
C PRO A 12 8.05 -15.35 -1.88
N LEU A 13 9.14 -15.10 -1.17
CA LEU A 13 9.82 -13.82 -1.10
C LEU A 13 11.26 -13.99 -1.62
N PRO A 14 11.75 -13.16 -2.54
CA PRO A 14 11.08 -12.02 -3.17
C PRO A 14 9.80 -12.40 -3.92
N PRO A 15 8.79 -11.49 -3.95
CA PRO A 15 7.52 -11.78 -4.59
C PRO A 15 7.67 -11.91 -6.11
N GLN A 16 7.02 -12.93 -6.66
CA GLN A 16 6.86 -13.11 -8.10
C GLN A 16 5.44 -12.69 -8.50
N GLY A 17 5.31 -11.83 -9.52
CA GLY A 17 4.03 -11.30 -9.95
C GLY A 17 3.38 -10.37 -8.91
N TRP A 18 2.04 -10.38 -8.85
CA TRP A 18 1.26 -9.51 -7.97
C TRP A 18 1.05 -10.10 -6.58
N GLY A 19 1.36 -9.30 -5.57
CA GLY A 19 1.17 -9.58 -4.14
C GLY A 19 1.50 -8.31 -3.38
N ALA A 20 0.49 -7.48 -3.07
CA ALA A 20 0.72 -6.16 -2.47
C ALA A 20 1.43 -6.28 -1.11
N VAL A 21 0.94 -7.15 -0.22
CA VAL A 21 1.52 -7.29 1.12
C VAL A 21 2.91 -7.92 1.05
N GLU A 22 3.10 -8.95 0.20
CA GLU A 22 4.41 -9.55 -0.02
C GLU A 22 5.43 -8.53 -0.56
N SER A 23 4.99 -7.65 -1.46
CA SER A 23 5.84 -6.56 -1.97
C SER A 23 6.22 -5.58 -0.85
N ILE A 24 5.26 -5.19 -0.01
CA ILE A 24 5.50 -4.30 1.14
C ILE A 24 6.51 -4.94 2.11
N VAL A 25 6.33 -6.20 2.49
CA VAL A 25 7.25 -6.92 3.38
C VAL A 25 8.66 -6.96 2.78
N TRP A 26 8.75 -7.24 1.48
CA TRP A 26 10.03 -7.31 0.78
C TRP A 26 10.72 -5.93 0.70
N ASP A 27 9.97 -4.87 0.45
CA ASP A 27 10.49 -3.50 0.44
C ASP A 27 11.01 -3.10 1.83
N TYR A 28 10.25 -3.36 2.90
CA TYR A 28 10.73 -3.17 4.28
C TYR A 28 12.05 -3.92 4.52
N TYR A 29 12.10 -5.20 4.14
CA TYR A 29 13.30 -6.02 4.33
C TYR A 29 14.51 -5.44 3.60
N GLN A 30 14.36 -5.07 2.33
CA GLN A 30 15.47 -4.56 1.53
C GLN A 30 15.99 -3.22 2.05
N ILE A 31 15.09 -2.28 2.34
CA ILE A 31 15.48 -0.95 2.79
C ILE A 31 16.07 -0.99 4.21
N LEU A 32 15.44 -1.73 5.12
CA LEU A 32 15.99 -1.88 6.48
C LEU A 32 17.33 -2.62 6.48
N SER A 33 17.50 -3.68 5.68
CA SER A 33 18.79 -4.38 5.55
C SER A 33 19.90 -3.45 5.09
N ARG A 34 19.63 -2.62 4.06
CA ARG A 34 20.57 -1.61 3.57
C ARG A 34 20.93 -0.61 4.67
N LYS A 35 19.92 0.00 5.32
CA LYS A 35 20.15 0.98 6.41
C LYS A 35 20.99 0.39 7.55
N PHE A 36 20.70 -0.85 7.94
CA PHE A 36 21.43 -1.52 9.03
C PHE A 36 22.88 -1.82 8.66
N GLN A 37 23.14 -2.19 7.40
CA GLN A 37 24.51 -2.34 6.90
C GLN A 37 25.28 -1.02 6.88
N GLU A 38 24.65 0.07 6.45
CA GLU A 38 25.26 1.42 6.41
C GLU A 38 25.59 1.94 7.82
N ILE A 39 24.76 1.66 8.82
CA ILE A 39 24.98 2.06 10.21
C ILE A 39 26.09 1.21 10.87
N GLY A 40 26.26 -0.05 10.45
CA GLY A 40 27.34 -0.91 10.91
C GLY A 40 27.29 -1.35 12.38
N GLN A 41 26.13 -1.26 13.04
CA GLN A 41 25.93 -1.58 14.48
C GLN A 41 25.49 -3.02 14.73
N GLY A 42 25.48 -3.90 13.71
CA GLY A 42 25.03 -5.27 13.83
C GLY A 42 23.53 -5.44 13.91
N ASP A 43 22.75 -4.40 13.59
CA ASP A 43 21.30 -4.44 13.48
C ASP A 43 20.87 -5.41 12.38
N GLN A 44 19.75 -6.10 12.56
CA GLN A 44 19.27 -7.15 11.63
C GLN A 44 17.77 -7.05 11.40
N VAL A 45 17.35 -7.42 10.19
CA VAL A 45 15.96 -7.70 9.86
C VAL A 45 15.83 -9.11 9.30
N VAL A 46 14.80 -9.84 9.73
CA VAL A 46 14.54 -11.24 9.35
C VAL A 46 13.08 -11.36 8.92
N ILE A 47 12.80 -12.22 7.94
CA ILE A 47 11.43 -12.51 7.51
C ILE A 47 11.05 -13.93 7.95
N VAL A 48 9.91 -14.07 8.59
CA VAL A 48 9.20 -15.34 8.82
C VAL A 48 8.05 -15.43 7.82
N ASN A 49 8.13 -16.37 6.88
CA ASN A 49 7.19 -16.49 5.76
C ASN A 49 6.58 -17.89 5.67
N HIS A 50 5.56 -18.14 6.49
CA HIS A 50 4.80 -19.39 6.54
C HIS A 50 3.31 -19.15 6.54
N SER A 51 2.53 -20.07 5.96
CA SER A 51 1.05 -20.08 6.04
C SER A 51 0.51 -20.82 7.28
N ASN A 52 1.36 -21.54 8.01
CA ASN A 52 0.98 -22.29 9.20
C ASN A 52 1.33 -21.52 10.48
N THR A 53 0.34 -21.21 11.29
CA THR A 53 0.49 -20.41 12.52
C THR A 53 1.41 -21.03 13.56
N SER A 54 1.42 -22.37 13.72
CA SER A 54 2.32 -23.05 14.66
C SER A 54 3.79 -22.91 14.23
N ARG A 55 4.07 -22.94 12.91
CA ARG A 55 5.41 -22.70 12.38
C ARG A 55 5.82 -21.24 12.56
N ILE A 56 4.91 -20.31 12.29
CA ILE A 56 5.15 -18.88 12.53
C ILE A 56 5.55 -18.65 13.98
N ILE A 57 4.79 -19.19 14.94
CA ILE A 57 5.09 -19.04 16.38
C ILE A 57 6.45 -19.65 16.72
N ALA A 58 6.72 -20.88 16.26
CA ALA A 58 7.96 -21.59 16.57
C ALA A 58 9.18 -20.84 16.03
N GLU A 59 9.15 -20.44 14.76
CA GLU A 59 10.26 -19.74 14.09
C GLU A 59 10.46 -18.34 14.64
N THR A 60 9.39 -17.57 14.84
CA THR A 60 9.48 -16.23 15.45
C THR A 60 10.07 -16.30 16.84
N ASN A 61 9.63 -17.25 17.69
CA ASN A 61 10.13 -17.41 19.05
C ASN A 61 11.56 -18.02 19.13
N ALA A 62 12.08 -18.61 18.05
CA ALA A 62 13.47 -19.02 17.96
C ALA A 62 14.44 -17.82 17.88
N HIS A 63 13.97 -16.66 17.44
CA HIS A 63 14.72 -15.40 17.50
C HIS A 63 14.60 -14.80 18.90
N THR A 64 15.24 -15.42 19.89
CA THR A 64 15.16 -15.00 21.31
C THR A 64 15.77 -13.64 21.61
N ASP A 65 16.57 -13.12 20.69
CA ASP A 65 17.24 -11.82 20.67
C ASP A 65 16.46 -10.77 19.84
N ALA A 66 15.22 -11.08 19.40
CA ALA A 66 14.40 -10.11 18.68
C ALA A 66 13.92 -8.98 19.60
N ASP A 67 14.22 -7.75 19.25
CA ASP A 67 13.71 -6.55 19.92
C ASP A 67 12.26 -6.25 19.51
N VAL A 68 11.91 -6.57 18.26
CA VAL A 68 10.61 -6.26 17.65
C VAL A 68 10.14 -7.41 16.79
N VAL A 69 8.85 -7.71 16.89
CA VAL A 69 8.11 -8.54 15.89
C VAL A 69 7.05 -7.66 15.24
N HIS A 70 6.96 -7.68 13.91
CA HIS A 70 5.92 -6.98 13.17
C HIS A 70 5.06 -7.96 12.38
N ILE A 71 3.79 -8.09 12.77
CA ILE A 71 2.79 -8.90 12.08
C ILE A 71 2.23 -8.05 10.92
N MET A 72 2.55 -8.42 9.69
CA MET A 72 2.22 -7.67 8.48
C MET A 72 1.09 -8.31 7.65
N TYR A 73 0.35 -9.25 8.24
CA TYR A 73 -0.79 -9.88 7.59
C TYR A 73 -1.93 -10.08 8.58
N ASP A 74 -3.12 -9.70 8.16
CA ASP A 74 -4.30 -9.57 9.01
C ASP A 74 -4.63 -10.85 9.79
N ASP A 75 -4.68 -12.00 9.10
CA ASP A 75 -5.07 -13.27 9.70
C ASP A 75 -4.12 -13.73 10.82
N TYR A 76 -2.88 -13.22 10.83
CA TYR A 76 -1.88 -13.63 11.80
C TYR A 76 -1.92 -12.87 13.13
N ILE A 77 -2.90 -12.00 13.34
CA ILE A 77 -3.16 -11.43 14.67
C ILE A 77 -3.32 -12.53 15.73
N VAL A 78 -3.83 -13.70 15.34
CA VAL A 78 -4.06 -14.85 16.22
C VAL A 78 -2.77 -15.42 16.84
N VAL A 79 -1.59 -15.14 16.30
CA VAL A 79 -0.31 -15.58 16.86
C VAL A 79 0.20 -14.65 17.97
N ALA A 80 -0.26 -13.39 18.01
CA ALA A 80 0.23 -12.38 18.96
C ALA A 80 0.26 -12.83 20.42
N PRO A 81 -0.74 -13.55 20.98
CA PRO A 81 -0.70 -14.02 22.36
C PRO A 81 0.44 -15.00 22.66
N TYR A 82 0.96 -15.69 21.66
CA TYR A 82 1.96 -16.75 21.81
C TYR A 82 3.39 -16.27 21.50
N LEU A 83 3.55 -15.04 21.03
CA LEU A 83 4.87 -14.47 20.77
C LEU A 83 5.52 -14.00 22.07
N LYS A 84 6.84 -14.30 22.21
CA LYS A 84 7.64 -13.99 23.40
C LYS A 84 8.31 -12.62 23.35
N CYS A 85 8.40 -12.03 22.14
CA CYS A 85 8.98 -10.72 21.96
C CYS A 85 8.18 -9.64 22.75
N PRO A 86 8.85 -8.73 23.48
CA PRO A 86 8.17 -7.73 24.31
C PRO A 86 7.45 -6.65 23.48
N LEU A 87 7.93 -6.35 22.27
CA LEU A 87 7.36 -5.32 21.42
C LEU A 87 6.82 -5.94 20.13
N ILE A 88 5.49 -5.92 19.98
CA ILE A 88 4.80 -6.48 18.82
C ILE A 88 4.07 -5.36 18.10
N PHE A 89 4.41 -5.13 16.83
CA PHE A 89 3.64 -4.29 15.90
C PHE A 89 2.68 -5.14 15.07
N TYR A 90 1.59 -4.51 14.66
CA TYR A 90 0.61 -5.09 13.75
C TYR A 90 0.18 -4.06 12.71
N THR A 91 0.08 -4.47 11.45
CA THR A 91 -0.47 -3.67 10.35
C THR A 91 -1.57 -4.45 9.65
N SER A 92 -2.74 -3.82 9.50
CA SER A 92 -3.83 -4.32 8.66
C SER A 92 -3.77 -3.69 7.27
N HIS A 93 -3.90 -4.52 6.26
CA HIS A 93 -4.02 -4.10 4.85
C HIS A 93 -5.43 -4.33 4.29
N TYR A 94 -6.41 -4.61 5.16
CA TYR A 94 -7.77 -4.92 4.74
C TYR A 94 -8.51 -3.68 4.24
N ALA A 95 -8.98 -3.74 2.97
CA ALA A 95 -9.50 -2.58 2.24
C ALA A 95 -10.84 -2.03 2.76
N TYR A 96 -11.55 -2.78 3.60
CA TYR A 96 -12.92 -2.44 3.98
C TYR A 96 -13.12 -2.09 5.46
N ILE A 97 -12.04 -1.93 6.23
CA ILE A 97 -12.13 -1.56 7.66
C ILE A 97 -12.94 -0.27 7.86
N THR A 98 -12.79 0.71 6.97
CA THR A 98 -13.50 2.00 7.05
C THR A 98 -14.84 2.02 6.32
N HIS A 99 -15.24 0.91 5.69
CA HIS A 99 -16.49 0.84 4.97
C HIS A 99 -17.70 0.99 5.92
N PRO A 100 -18.74 1.77 5.57
CA PRO A 100 -19.90 1.99 6.45
C PRO A 100 -20.63 0.71 6.92
N GLN A 101 -20.61 -0.33 6.06
CA GLN A 101 -21.24 -1.63 6.36
C GLN A 101 -20.22 -2.69 6.82
N PHE A 102 -19.09 -2.27 7.37
CA PHE A 102 -17.98 -3.16 7.75
C PHE A 102 -18.45 -4.31 8.68
N GLU A 103 -19.23 -4.00 9.71
CA GLU A 103 -19.68 -4.98 10.70
C GLU A 103 -20.70 -5.99 10.15
N THR A 104 -21.44 -5.63 9.12
CA THR A 104 -22.50 -6.47 8.54
C THR A 104 -22.04 -7.16 7.26
N GLN A 105 -21.61 -6.42 6.26
CA GLN A 105 -21.20 -6.96 4.97
C GLN A 105 -19.92 -7.79 5.06
N TYR A 106 -18.96 -7.37 5.93
CA TYR A 106 -17.68 -8.05 6.15
C TYR A 106 -17.62 -8.70 7.55
N SER A 107 -18.76 -9.17 8.03
CA SER A 107 -18.96 -9.64 9.41
C SER A 107 -18.03 -10.77 9.83
N GLN A 108 -17.59 -11.62 8.90
CA GLN A 108 -16.62 -12.67 9.20
C GLN A 108 -15.28 -12.07 9.61
N TYR A 109 -14.70 -11.19 8.78
CA TYR A 109 -13.45 -10.51 9.10
C TYR A 109 -13.60 -9.67 10.37
N PHE A 110 -14.69 -8.92 10.50
CA PHE A 110 -14.96 -8.11 11.69
C PHE A 110 -14.88 -8.94 12.97
N ARG A 111 -15.61 -10.06 13.05
CA ARG A 111 -15.65 -10.89 14.28
C ARG A 111 -14.38 -11.70 14.51
N THR A 112 -13.76 -12.23 13.46
CA THR A 112 -12.65 -13.20 13.61
C THR A 112 -11.28 -12.54 13.64
N ILE A 113 -11.10 -11.38 13.05
CA ILE A 113 -9.82 -10.68 12.93
C ILE A 113 -9.86 -9.33 13.67
N PHE A 114 -10.70 -8.40 13.23
CA PHE A 114 -10.71 -7.05 13.76
C PHE A 114 -10.97 -7.01 15.28
N MET A 115 -11.96 -7.74 15.77
CA MET A 115 -12.27 -7.80 17.19
C MET A 115 -11.14 -8.46 18.01
N LYS A 116 -10.36 -9.39 17.41
CA LYS A 116 -9.15 -9.91 18.06
C LYS A 116 -8.03 -8.88 18.18
N VAL A 117 -7.89 -8.02 17.18
CA VAL A 117 -6.95 -6.88 17.27
C VAL A 117 -7.31 -6.00 18.47
N ILE A 118 -8.60 -5.70 18.66
CA ILE A 118 -9.09 -4.93 19.82
C ILE A 118 -8.80 -5.68 21.13
N GLU A 119 -9.11 -6.97 21.20
CA GLU A 119 -8.87 -7.84 22.36
C GLU A 119 -7.38 -7.84 22.79
N TYR A 120 -6.47 -7.87 21.79
CA TYR A 120 -5.03 -7.93 22.05
C TYR A 120 -4.36 -6.55 22.17
N GLY A 121 -5.15 -5.48 22.26
CA GLY A 121 -4.66 -4.10 22.33
C GLY A 121 -3.67 -3.82 23.47
N HIS A 122 -3.72 -4.61 24.55
CA HIS A 122 -2.76 -4.51 25.65
C HIS A 122 -1.35 -5.07 25.31
N LYS A 123 -1.23 -5.87 24.24
CA LYS A 123 0.01 -6.56 23.83
C LYS A 123 0.66 -5.97 22.58
N ILE A 124 -0.10 -5.28 21.73
CA ILE A 124 0.36 -4.87 20.42
C ILE A 124 0.36 -3.36 20.24
N GLN A 125 1.16 -2.89 19.32
CA GLN A 125 1.15 -1.54 18.76
C GLN A 125 0.60 -1.62 17.33
N ILE A 126 -0.34 -0.75 16.94
CA ILE A 126 -0.84 -0.71 15.56
C ILE A 126 -0.10 0.34 14.76
N LEU A 127 0.36 -0.05 13.58
CA LEU A 127 0.75 0.86 12.51
C LEU A 127 -0.39 0.89 11.48
N ALA A 128 -1.29 1.86 11.62
CA ALA A 128 -2.41 2.05 10.71
C ALA A 128 -1.93 2.69 9.41
N ILE A 129 -2.32 2.15 8.26
CA ILE A 129 -1.86 2.65 6.95
C ILE A 129 -2.58 3.93 6.51
N SER A 130 -3.57 4.42 7.27
CA SER A 130 -4.22 5.73 7.08
C SER A 130 -4.82 6.25 8.39
N GLU A 131 -5.13 7.55 8.44
CA GLU A 131 -5.79 8.17 9.59
C GLU A 131 -7.20 7.61 9.79
N ASP A 132 -7.95 7.33 8.72
CA ASP A 132 -9.29 6.76 8.82
C ASP A 132 -9.26 5.38 9.50
N ILE A 133 -8.27 4.54 9.16
CA ILE A 133 -8.05 3.24 9.79
C ILE A 133 -7.66 3.44 11.26
N ARG A 134 -6.78 4.39 11.58
CA ARG A 134 -6.42 4.73 12.96
C ARG A 134 -7.66 5.10 13.77
N GLN A 135 -8.49 6.01 13.26
CA GLN A 135 -9.71 6.44 13.93
C GLN A 135 -10.70 5.28 14.12
N LYS A 136 -10.78 4.36 13.15
CA LYS A 136 -11.62 3.18 13.27
C LYS A 136 -11.20 2.29 14.45
N TYR A 137 -9.91 2.04 14.65
CA TYR A 137 -9.43 1.28 15.81
C TYR A 137 -9.74 1.99 17.13
N ILE A 138 -9.51 3.30 17.22
CA ILE A 138 -9.80 4.10 18.43
C ILE A 138 -11.30 4.09 18.74
N GLN A 139 -12.15 4.23 17.73
CA GLN A 139 -13.61 4.17 17.87
C GLN A 139 -14.10 2.86 18.53
N TYR A 140 -13.37 1.76 18.31
CA TYR A 140 -13.68 0.46 18.91
C TYR A 140 -12.93 0.19 20.23
N GLY A 141 -12.32 1.22 20.81
CA GLY A 141 -11.71 1.17 22.13
C GLY A 141 -10.24 0.72 22.14
N PHE A 142 -9.57 0.68 20.98
CA PHE A 142 -8.11 0.47 21.00
C PHE A 142 -7.42 1.69 21.59
N PRO A 143 -6.39 1.52 22.47
CA PRO A 143 -5.70 2.64 23.12
C PRO A 143 -5.06 3.59 22.09
N GLU A 144 -5.37 4.87 22.17
CA GLU A 144 -4.92 5.86 21.18
C GLU A 144 -3.39 6.03 21.14
N ASP A 145 -2.73 5.91 22.28
CA ASP A 145 -1.27 5.99 22.40
C ASP A 145 -0.54 4.81 21.76
N ARG A 146 -1.28 3.74 21.44
CA ARG A 146 -0.77 2.53 20.78
C ARG A 146 -1.13 2.41 19.30
N VAL A 147 -1.79 3.40 18.72
CA VAL A 147 -2.08 3.43 17.27
C VAL A 147 -1.36 4.61 16.63
N ARG A 148 -0.53 4.35 15.64
CA ARG A 148 0.17 5.38 14.87
C ARG A 148 -0.10 5.21 13.39
N VAL A 149 -0.14 6.31 12.66
CA VAL A 149 -0.25 6.27 11.21
C VAL A 149 1.12 6.09 10.59
N LEU A 150 1.24 5.08 9.75
CA LEU A 150 2.39 4.84 8.90
C LEU A 150 1.92 4.36 7.52
N SER A 151 1.95 5.24 6.55
CA SER A 151 1.52 4.96 5.18
C SER A 151 2.44 3.93 4.51
N ASN A 152 1.92 3.23 3.50
CA ASN A 152 2.78 2.46 2.61
C ASN A 152 3.67 3.39 1.78
N GLY A 153 4.83 2.89 1.35
CA GLY A 153 5.77 3.59 0.50
C GLY A 153 5.76 3.12 -0.96
N ALA A 154 6.59 3.76 -1.78
CA ALA A 154 6.94 3.29 -3.12
C ALA A 154 8.47 3.37 -3.33
N ARG A 155 9.02 2.48 -4.17
CA ARG A 155 10.46 2.33 -4.44
C ARG A 155 10.97 3.43 -5.36
N GLU A 156 11.34 4.55 -4.79
CA GLU A 156 11.92 5.70 -5.51
C GLU A 156 13.24 5.37 -6.23
N ASP A 157 13.95 4.39 -5.73
CA ASP A 157 15.22 3.88 -6.28
C ASP A 157 15.03 2.95 -7.48
N CYS A 158 13.83 2.38 -7.66
CA CYS A 158 13.49 1.47 -8.75
C CYS A 158 12.75 2.16 -9.90
N PHE A 159 11.83 3.08 -9.58
CA PHE A 159 11.02 3.73 -10.61
C PHE A 159 11.83 4.77 -11.39
N ARG A 160 11.96 4.53 -12.70
CA ARG A 160 12.47 5.53 -13.64
C ARG A 160 11.59 6.78 -13.57
N TYR A 161 12.21 7.93 -13.73
CA TYR A 161 11.53 9.21 -13.79
C TYR A 161 11.97 9.99 -15.04
N GLU A 162 11.00 10.40 -15.86
CA GLU A 162 11.19 11.25 -17.03
C GLU A 162 10.58 12.63 -16.77
N PRO A 163 11.39 13.68 -16.57
CA PRO A 163 10.90 14.99 -16.15
C PRO A 163 10.24 15.81 -17.26
N ILE A 164 10.63 15.61 -18.52
CA ILE A 164 10.33 16.57 -19.59
C ILE A 164 9.37 15.99 -20.62
N ALA A 165 9.67 14.82 -21.17
CA ALA A 165 8.97 14.28 -22.34
C ALA A 165 8.67 12.79 -22.17
N PRO A 166 7.59 12.42 -21.47
CA PRO A 166 7.17 11.04 -21.40
C PRO A 166 6.88 10.51 -22.83
N LEU A 167 7.10 9.21 -23.06
CA LEU A 167 6.92 8.63 -24.39
C LEU A 167 5.47 8.58 -24.87
N ARG A 168 4.51 8.68 -23.93
CA ARG A 168 3.07 8.60 -24.18
C ARG A 168 2.31 9.75 -23.49
N PRO A 169 2.64 11.00 -23.81
CA PRO A 169 2.06 12.16 -23.12
C PRO A 169 0.54 12.28 -23.33
N GLU A 170 0.02 11.73 -24.40
CA GLU A 170 -1.42 11.71 -24.73
C GLU A 170 -2.18 10.55 -24.07
N ARG A 171 -1.50 9.68 -23.34
CA ARG A 171 -2.09 8.49 -22.74
C ARG A 171 -2.12 8.54 -21.23
N SER A 172 -3.15 7.92 -20.68
CA SER A 172 -3.33 7.62 -19.27
C SER A 172 -3.16 6.12 -19.04
N ILE A 173 -2.75 5.72 -17.85
CA ILE A 173 -2.65 4.30 -17.49
C ILE A 173 -3.65 3.95 -16.39
N TYR A 174 -4.38 2.86 -16.56
CA TYR A 174 -5.17 2.22 -15.51
C TYR A 174 -4.41 0.96 -15.05
N LEU A 175 -3.66 1.08 -13.97
CA LEU A 175 -2.79 0.02 -13.48
C LEU A 175 -3.42 -0.63 -12.25
N ALA A 176 -4.06 -1.79 -12.43
CA ALA A 176 -4.67 -2.57 -11.36
C ALA A 176 -5.04 -3.97 -11.86
N LYS A 177 -5.18 -4.92 -10.94
CA LYS A 177 -5.84 -6.20 -11.24
C LYS A 177 -7.18 -5.95 -11.94
N ILE A 178 -7.46 -6.65 -13.02
CA ILE A 178 -8.70 -6.51 -13.77
C ILE A 178 -9.79 -7.31 -13.05
N GLU A 179 -10.61 -6.60 -12.29
CA GLU A 179 -11.71 -7.17 -11.50
C GLU A 179 -12.85 -6.16 -11.35
N GLU A 180 -14.05 -6.63 -11.01
CA GLU A 180 -15.25 -5.78 -10.96
C GLU A 180 -15.09 -4.58 -10.02
N ARG A 181 -14.49 -4.78 -8.84
CA ARG A 181 -14.21 -3.74 -7.85
C ARG A 181 -13.35 -2.59 -8.39
N LYS A 182 -12.46 -2.88 -9.33
CA LYS A 182 -11.58 -1.88 -9.98
C LYS A 182 -12.25 -1.16 -11.16
N ALA A 183 -13.44 -1.58 -11.58
CA ALA A 183 -14.32 -0.87 -12.51
C ALA A 183 -13.75 -0.54 -13.91
N GLN A 184 -12.63 -1.17 -14.34
CA GLN A 184 -11.97 -0.87 -15.63
C GLN A 184 -12.91 -1.03 -16.84
N HIS A 185 -13.86 -1.97 -16.76
CA HIS A 185 -14.80 -2.27 -17.85
C HIS A 185 -15.69 -1.08 -18.24
N TYR A 186 -15.96 -0.14 -17.33
CA TYR A 186 -16.73 1.06 -17.65
C TYR A 186 -15.97 2.03 -18.57
N TYR A 187 -14.66 2.02 -18.52
CA TYR A 187 -13.81 3.03 -19.17
C TYR A 187 -13.07 2.52 -20.40
N GLN A 188 -13.37 1.30 -20.88
CA GLN A 188 -12.75 0.74 -22.10
C GLN A 188 -13.11 1.50 -23.39
N THR A 189 -14.16 2.31 -23.36
CA THR A 189 -14.55 3.16 -24.48
C THR A 189 -13.72 4.44 -24.59
N ILE A 190 -12.95 4.79 -23.54
CA ILE A 190 -12.07 5.96 -23.54
C ILE A 190 -10.76 5.57 -24.25
N PRO A 191 -10.51 6.05 -25.48
CA PRO A 191 -9.40 5.55 -26.29
C PRO A 191 -8.02 5.93 -25.75
N SER A 192 -7.94 6.94 -24.91
CA SER A 192 -6.67 7.44 -24.33
C SER A 192 -6.19 6.68 -23.09
N ILE A 193 -6.90 5.63 -22.64
CA ILE A 193 -6.49 4.83 -21.48
C ILE A 193 -5.84 3.52 -21.95
N ASP A 194 -4.68 3.19 -21.41
CA ASP A 194 -4.08 1.85 -21.45
C ASP A 194 -4.38 1.12 -20.14
N PHE A 195 -4.77 -0.16 -20.22
CA PHE A 195 -5.08 -1.00 -19.07
C PHE A 195 -3.99 -2.04 -18.86
N VAL A 196 -3.46 -2.07 -17.63
CA VAL A 196 -2.39 -3.00 -17.25
C VAL A 196 -2.78 -3.71 -15.95
N GLY A 197 -2.69 -5.03 -15.97
CA GLY A 197 -2.95 -5.87 -14.80
C GLY A 197 -3.39 -7.28 -15.17
N ASN A 198 -3.24 -8.20 -14.23
CA ASN A 198 -3.72 -9.56 -14.43
C ASN A 198 -5.26 -9.61 -14.41
N TYR A 199 -5.81 -10.36 -15.36
CA TYR A 199 -7.25 -10.57 -15.44
C TYR A 199 -7.71 -11.62 -14.41
N ALA A 200 -8.72 -11.27 -13.62
CA ALA A 200 -9.33 -12.21 -12.68
C ALA A 200 -10.77 -12.56 -13.08
N SER A 201 -11.68 -11.58 -12.98
CA SER A 201 -13.08 -11.73 -13.39
C SER A 201 -13.72 -10.34 -13.52
N SER A 202 -14.25 -10.02 -14.69
CA SER A 202 -14.91 -8.74 -14.95
C SER A 202 -15.56 -8.81 -16.33
N PRO A 203 -16.58 -7.98 -16.64
CA PRO A 203 -17.05 -7.76 -18.02
C PRO A 203 -16.03 -7.14 -18.97
N PHE A 204 -14.79 -6.94 -18.51
CA PHE A 204 -13.70 -6.32 -19.25
C PHE A 204 -13.32 -7.15 -20.50
N ASN A 205 -13.23 -6.50 -21.67
CA ASN A 205 -12.79 -7.12 -22.91
C ASN A 205 -11.26 -7.17 -23.00
N THR A 206 -10.68 -8.33 -22.73
CA THR A 206 -9.24 -8.58 -22.82
C THR A 206 -8.68 -8.60 -24.24
N SER A 207 -9.53 -8.62 -25.28
CA SER A 207 -9.11 -8.52 -26.68
C SER A 207 -8.97 -7.08 -27.17
N SER A 208 -9.29 -6.09 -26.31
CA SER A 208 -9.08 -4.67 -26.65
C SER A 208 -7.59 -4.37 -26.83
N PRO A 209 -7.19 -3.59 -27.86
CA PRO A 209 -5.81 -3.17 -28.04
C PRO A 209 -5.28 -2.26 -26.93
N GLN A 210 -6.17 -1.71 -26.10
CA GLN A 210 -5.82 -0.93 -24.91
C GLN A 210 -5.39 -1.81 -23.73
N TYR A 211 -5.70 -3.11 -23.75
CA TYR A 211 -5.26 -4.03 -22.70
C TYR A 211 -3.85 -4.54 -23.02
N LEU A 212 -2.89 -4.15 -22.20
CA LEU A 212 -1.48 -4.46 -22.40
C LEU A 212 -1.01 -5.67 -21.57
N GLY A 213 -1.97 -6.41 -20.99
CA GLY A 213 -1.68 -7.56 -20.15
C GLY A 213 -1.11 -7.19 -18.76
N GLU A 214 -0.53 -8.16 -18.11
CA GLU A 214 0.16 -8.00 -16.84
C GLU A 214 1.62 -7.56 -17.06
N TRP A 215 2.09 -6.62 -16.27
CA TRP A 215 3.50 -6.24 -16.24
C TRP A 215 4.15 -6.74 -14.97
N ASP A 216 5.28 -7.41 -15.11
CA ASP A 216 6.19 -7.68 -14.03
C ASP A 216 6.84 -6.41 -13.50
N LYS A 217 7.44 -6.47 -12.31
CA LYS A 217 8.07 -5.31 -11.66
C LYS A 217 9.12 -4.60 -12.53
N PRO A 218 10.09 -5.27 -13.21
CA PRO A 218 11.08 -4.56 -14.00
C PRO A 218 10.49 -3.73 -15.15
N PRO A 219 9.58 -4.26 -16.01
CA PRO A 219 8.87 -3.45 -17.00
C PRO A 219 8.05 -2.31 -16.38
N LEU A 220 7.38 -2.54 -15.25
CA LEU A 220 6.62 -1.53 -14.54
C LEU A 220 7.51 -0.36 -14.12
N TYR A 221 8.64 -0.64 -13.48
CA TYR A 221 9.59 0.37 -13.03
C TYR A 221 10.12 1.25 -14.16
N GLN A 222 10.30 0.69 -15.35
CA GLN A 222 10.83 1.42 -16.49
C GLN A 222 9.78 2.22 -17.25
N ARG A 223 8.56 1.68 -17.37
CA ARG A 223 7.56 2.17 -18.33
C ARG A 223 6.49 3.08 -17.70
N LEU A 224 6.31 3.05 -16.38
CA LEU A 224 5.24 3.83 -15.74
C LEU A 224 5.41 5.34 -16.01
N THR A 225 6.62 5.86 -15.96
CA THR A 225 6.94 7.27 -16.25
C THR A 225 6.61 7.70 -17.68
N ASP A 226 6.35 6.76 -18.60
CA ASP A 226 6.02 7.06 -20.01
C ASP A 226 4.62 7.69 -20.16
N TYR A 227 3.77 7.58 -19.17
CA TYR A 227 2.40 8.08 -19.17
C TYR A 227 2.29 9.46 -18.49
N ALA A 228 1.20 10.16 -18.80
CA ALA A 228 0.92 11.47 -18.21
C ALA A 228 0.29 11.37 -16.82
N ASN A 229 -0.69 10.47 -16.63
CA ASN A 229 -1.40 10.29 -15.37
C ASN A 229 -1.89 8.86 -15.16
N LEU A 230 -2.16 8.53 -13.89
CA LEU A 230 -2.81 7.28 -13.47
C LEU A 230 -4.31 7.51 -13.30
N VAL A 231 -5.10 6.52 -13.71
CA VAL A 231 -6.53 6.40 -13.41
C VAL A 231 -6.74 5.23 -12.45
N LEU A 232 -7.44 5.45 -11.32
CA LEU A 232 -7.84 4.40 -10.38
C LEU A 232 -9.20 4.72 -9.75
N LEU A 233 -10.28 4.25 -10.37
CA LEU A 233 -11.66 4.51 -9.98
C LEU A 233 -12.29 3.29 -9.29
N SER A 234 -11.55 2.71 -8.35
CA SER A 234 -11.94 1.55 -7.55
C SER A 234 -13.09 1.89 -6.59
N SER A 235 -13.88 0.88 -6.22
CA SER A 235 -14.94 0.99 -5.20
C SER A 235 -14.48 0.62 -3.78
N GLY A 236 -13.20 0.27 -3.59
CA GLY A 236 -12.66 -0.04 -2.26
C GLY A 236 -11.14 -0.22 -2.28
N GLU A 237 -10.44 0.60 -1.51
CA GLU A 237 -8.99 0.57 -1.29
C GLU A 237 -8.70 0.90 0.18
N ALA A 238 -7.58 0.38 0.70
CA ALA A 238 -7.08 0.77 2.02
C ALA A 238 -6.05 1.90 1.91
N ASP A 239 -4.98 1.66 1.14
CA ASP A 239 -3.89 2.60 0.88
C ASP A 239 -3.14 2.12 -0.39
N PRO A 240 -3.67 2.40 -1.59
CA PRO A 240 -3.23 1.74 -2.82
C PRO A 240 -1.80 2.11 -3.21
N LEU A 241 -0.93 1.09 -3.31
CA LEU A 241 0.48 1.27 -3.69
C LEU A 241 0.64 1.94 -5.04
N VAL A 242 -0.17 1.55 -6.02
CA VAL A 242 -0.09 2.03 -7.40
C VAL A 242 -0.22 3.55 -7.52
N VAL A 243 -0.97 4.17 -6.61
CA VAL A 243 -1.13 5.65 -6.55
C VAL A 243 0.21 6.31 -6.17
N LYS A 244 0.92 5.74 -5.20
CA LYS A 244 2.24 6.24 -4.78
C LYS A 244 3.31 5.94 -5.82
N GLU A 245 3.26 4.75 -6.41
CA GLU A 245 4.14 4.36 -7.52
C GLU A 245 4.01 5.33 -8.70
N ALA A 246 2.77 5.71 -9.05
CA ALA A 246 2.49 6.68 -10.09
C ALA A 246 3.08 8.08 -9.77
N LEU A 247 2.84 8.58 -8.56
CA LEU A 247 3.39 9.86 -8.12
C LEU A 247 4.94 9.85 -8.12
N ILE A 248 5.55 8.74 -7.67
CA ILE A 248 7.01 8.55 -7.73
C ILE A 248 7.50 8.56 -9.18
N ALA A 249 6.76 7.99 -10.12
CA ALA A 249 7.10 8.03 -11.54
C ALA A 249 6.78 9.39 -12.21
N GLY A 250 6.25 10.37 -11.48
CA GLY A 250 5.93 11.71 -11.97
C GLY A 250 4.56 11.84 -12.65
N LEU A 251 3.64 10.91 -12.40
CA LEU A 251 2.27 10.93 -12.93
C LEU A 251 1.32 11.65 -11.98
N GLY A 252 0.40 12.45 -12.51
CA GLY A 252 -0.76 12.90 -11.74
C GLY A 252 -1.80 11.81 -11.57
N LEU A 253 -2.86 12.11 -10.85
CA LEU A 253 -3.85 11.13 -10.41
C LEU A 253 -5.27 11.55 -10.77
N VAL A 254 -6.05 10.59 -11.30
CA VAL A 254 -7.51 10.64 -11.37
C VAL A 254 -8.05 9.44 -10.58
N ILE A 255 -8.58 9.69 -9.40
CA ILE A 255 -8.87 8.64 -8.42
C ILE A 255 -10.28 8.74 -7.85
N SER A 256 -10.83 7.62 -7.37
CA SER A 256 -12.07 7.60 -6.60
C SER A 256 -11.82 8.05 -5.14
N PRO A 257 -12.88 8.43 -4.39
CA PRO A 257 -12.75 8.89 -3.00
C PRO A 257 -12.06 7.87 -2.07
N CYS A 258 -12.25 6.56 -2.28
CA CYS A 258 -11.59 5.53 -1.45
C CYS A 258 -10.08 5.37 -1.74
N CYS A 259 -9.54 6.03 -2.76
CA CYS A 259 -8.12 5.99 -3.11
C CYS A 259 -7.31 7.18 -2.54
N THR A 260 -7.92 8.03 -1.72
CA THR A 260 -7.35 9.32 -1.27
C THR A 260 -6.50 9.22 0.01
N ALA A 261 -6.35 8.03 0.57
CA ALA A 261 -5.59 7.83 1.81
C ALA A 261 -4.20 8.47 1.74
N ASN A 262 -3.86 9.25 2.78
CA ASN A 262 -2.58 9.96 2.93
C ASN A 262 -2.27 11.03 1.86
N MET A 263 -3.21 11.36 0.96
CA MET A 263 -3.03 12.36 -0.09
C MET A 263 -3.34 13.78 0.39
N ASP A 264 -2.59 14.74 -0.11
CA ASP A 264 -2.93 16.17 0.01
C ASP A 264 -3.79 16.56 -1.20
N LEU A 265 -5.11 16.57 -0.99
CA LEU A 265 -6.08 16.84 -2.04
C LEU A 265 -6.09 18.30 -2.54
N SER A 266 -5.30 19.20 -1.94
CA SER A 266 -5.09 20.55 -2.45
C SER A 266 -4.16 20.60 -3.67
N LYS A 267 -3.47 19.49 -3.98
CA LYS A 267 -2.54 19.42 -5.11
C LYS A 267 -3.28 19.37 -6.44
N PRO A 268 -3.00 20.28 -7.40
CA PRO A 268 -3.76 20.38 -8.65
C PRO A 268 -3.59 19.15 -9.59
N PHE A 269 -2.57 18.34 -9.36
CA PHE A 269 -2.33 17.08 -10.09
C PHE A 269 -3.05 15.87 -9.47
N ILE A 270 -3.82 16.05 -8.40
CA ILE A 270 -4.66 15.01 -7.78
C ILE A 270 -6.12 15.40 -8.00
N THR A 271 -6.82 14.67 -8.84
CA THR A 271 -8.23 14.88 -9.13
C THR A 271 -9.05 13.72 -8.57
N VAL A 272 -10.00 14.03 -7.69
CA VAL A 272 -10.93 13.06 -7.13
C VAL A 272 -12.24 13.10 -7.92
N VAL A 273 -12.64 11.97 -8.49
CA VAL A 273 -13.94 11.81 -9.17
C VAL A 273 -14.99 11.47 -8.11
N PRO A 274 -16.01 12.32 -7.90
CA PRO A 274 -17.04 12.05 -6.90
C PRO A 274 -17.88 10.82 -7.26
N TRP A 275 -18.43 10.12 -6.24
CA TRP A 275 -19.15 8.86 -6.43
C TRP A 275 -20.31 8.95 -7.41
N GLU A 276 -21.05 10.06 -7.40
CA GLU A 276 -22.19 10.31 -8.30
C GLU A 276 -21.78 10.50 -9.77
N LYS A 277 -20.50 10.79 -10.03
CA LYS A 277 -19.94 11.00 -11.37
C LYS A 277 -19.07 9.84 -11.87
N ILE A 278 -18.77 8.86 -11.03
CA ILE A 278 -17.80 7.82 -11.34
C ILE A 278 -18.23 6.92 -12.53
N ARG A 279 -19.54 6.84 -12.82
CA ARG A 279 -20.09 6.09 -13.97
C ARG A 279 -20.44 6.96 -15.18
N ASP A 280 -20.28 8.26 -15.08
CA ASP A 280 -20.45 9.22 -16.16
C ASP A 280 -19.15 9.24 -17.01
N VAL A 281 -19.09 8.39 -18.03
CA VAL A 281 -17.89 8.15 -18.84
C VAL A 281 -17.40 9.44 -19.51
N GLU A 282 -18.31 10.27 -20.02
CA GLU A 282 -17.97 11.55 -20.67
C GLU A 282 -17.34 12.53 -19.66
N TYR A 283 -17.91 12.61 -18.46
CA TYR A 283 -17.33 13.39 -17.38
C TYR A 283 -15.93 12.88 -16.99
N VAL A 284 -15.77 11.58 -16.84
CA VAL A 284 -14.49 10.94 -16.48
C VAL A 284 -13.44 11.19 -17.56
N GLU A 285 -13.79 11.05 -18.83
CA GLU A 285 -12.87 11.31 -19.95
C GLU A 285 -12.37 12.76 -19.92
N LYS A 286 -13.28 13.73 -19.75
CA LYS A 286 -12.92 15.15 -19.64
C LYS A 286 -11.97 15.42 -18.46
N VAL A 287 -12.27 14.85 -17.29
CA VAL A 287 -11.45 15.00 -16.09
C VAL A 287 -10.06 14.38 -16.28
N ILE A 288 -9.97 13.23 -16.94
CA ILE A 288 -8.70 12.58 -17.28
C ILE A 288 -7.85 13.50 -18.17
N GLU A 289 -8.46 14.11 -19.18
CA GLU A 289 -7.76 14.99 -20.11
C GLU A 289 -7.27 16.28 -19.43
N GLU A 290 -8.09 16.90 -18.59
CA GLU A 290 -7.71 18.07 -17.80
C GLU A 290 -6.56 17.77 -16.83
N ASN A 291 -6.65 16.66 -16.09
CA ASN A 291 -5.60 16.21 -15.18
C ASN A 291 -4.29 15.88 -15.94
N ARG A 292 -4.38 15.29 -17.13
CA ARG A 292 -3.22 14.99 -17.98
C ARG A 292 -2.42 16.24 -18.32
N ARG A 293 -3.08 17.33 -18.73
CA ARG A 293 -2.43 18.62 -19.05
C ARG A 293 -1.72 19.18 -17.81
N THR A 294 -2.39 19.17 -16.67
CA THR A 294 -1.81 19.62 -15.39
C THR A 294 -0.60 18.76 -15.00
N SER A 295 -0.75 17.46 -15.11
CA SER A 295 0.31 16.50 -14.74
C SER A 295 1.57 16.68 -15.58
N LEU A 296 1.43 16.84 -16.88
CA LEU A 296 2.57 17.08 -17.79
C LEU A 296 3.31 18.37 -17.47
N ALA A 297 2.60 19.43 -17.06
CA ALA A 297 3.19 20.70 -16.66
C ALA A 297 3.90 20.63 -15.29
N MET A 298 3.53 19.68 -14.42
CA MET A 298 3.95 19.63 -13.01
C MET A 298 4.75 18.37 -12.64
N ARG A 299 5.32 17.67 -13.59
CA ARG A 299 6.01 16.38 -13.32
C ARG A 299 7.07 16.46 -12.23
N ALA A 300 7.85 17.53 -12.19
CA ALA A 300 8.88 17.75 -11.17
C ALA A 300 8.26 17.98 -9.78
N ASP A 301 7.18 18.76 -9.70
CA ASP A 301 6.47 19.00 -8.45
C ASP A 301 5.80 17.73 -7.92
N ILE A 302 5.22 16.92 -8.83
CA ILE A 302 4.65 15.61 -8.50
C ILE A 302 5.71 14.71 -7.88
N ARG A 303 6.87 14.57 -8.55
CA ARG A 303 7.99 13.76 -8.05
C ARG A 303 8.49 14.25 -6.69
N THR A 304 8.67 15.56 -6.53
CA THR A 304 9.12 16.18 -5.27
C THR A 304 8.12 15.90 -4.14
N TYR A 305 6.84 16.09 -4.40
CA TYR A 305 5.77 15.75 -3.46
C TYR A 305 5.82 14.27 -3.05
N ALA A 306 5.94 13.37 -4.02
CA ALA A 306 5.97 11.94 -3.78
C ALA A 306 7.19 11.52 -2.93
N LEU A 307 8.38 12.00 -3.26
CA LEU A 307 9.62 11.70 -2.53
C LEU A 307 9.54 12.12 -1.07
N SER A 308 8.98 13.30 -0.79
CA SER A 308 8.88 13.83 0.57
C SER A 308 7.88 13.05 1.45
N ARG A 309 6.94 12.29 0.87
CA ARG A 309 5.84 11.66 1.62
C ARG A 309 5.81 10.13 1.53
N PHE A 310 6.22 9.57 0.39
CA PHE A 310 5.98 8.17 0.05
C PHE A 310 7.24 7.40 -0.34
N SER A 311 8.45 7.99 -0.27
CA SER A 311 9.66 7.22 -0.46
C SER A 311 9.79 6.17 0.65
N TRP A 312 10.19 4.95 0.30
CA TRP A 312 10.46 3.93 1.29
C TRP A 312 11.56 4.34 2.27
N GLU A 313 12.49 5.17 1.82
CA GLU A 313 13.53 5.76 2.67
C GLU A 313 12.90 6.54 3.83
N SER A 314 11.98 7.48 3.52
CA SER A 314 11.28 8.30 4.52
C SER A 314 10.35 7.46 5.41
N ILE A 315 9.61 6.49 4.83
CA ILE A 315 8.69 5.62 5.57
C ILE A 315 9.45 4.76 6.59
N THR A 316 10.59 4.19 6.18
CA THR A 316 11.39 3.35 7.11
C THR A 316 12.08 4.17 8.20
N ASP A 317 12.42 5.43 7.95
CA ASP A 317 12.93 6.33 9.02
C ASP A 317 11.84 6.60 10.06
N CYS A 318 10.60 6.88 9.63
CA CYS A 318 9.47 7.02 10.55
C CYS A 318 9.23 5.71 11.33
N TYR A 319 9.26 4.56 10.66
CA TYR A 319 9.12 3.24 11.28
C TYR A 319 10.15 3.00 12.38
N LEU A 320 11.43 3.21 12.08
CA LEU A 320 12.51 3.08 13.06
C LEU A 320 12.39 4.09 14.20
N GLY A 321 11.90 5.29 13.92
CA GLY A 321 11.60 6.30 14.93
C GLY A 321 10.52 5.82 15.91
N PHE A 322 9.45 5.19 15.41
CA PHE A 322 8.40 4.62 16.26
C PHE A 322 8.90 3.47 17.12
N ILE A 323 9.69 2.56 16.53
CA ILE A 323 10.31 1.45 17.27
C ILE A 323 11.16 1.98 18.43
N ARG A 324 12.11 2.89 18.17
CA ARG A 324 13.00 3.44 19.17
C ARG A 324 12.24 4.13 20.31
N LYS A 325 11.17 4.87 19.97
CA LYS A 325 10.30 5.48 20.98
C LYS A 325 9.65 4.42 21.87
N CYS A 326 9.03 3.41 21.27
CA CYS A 326 8.40 2.33 22.06
C CYS A 326 9.42 1.59 22.92
N MET A 327 10.61 1.26 22.40
CA MET A 327 11.67 0.62 23.20
C MET A 327 12.10 1.46 24.40
N SER A 328 12.21 2.80 24.24
CA SER A 328 12.55 3.69 25.34
C SER A 328 11.47 3.74 26.42
N ASP A 329 10.19 3.63 26.02
CA ASP A 329 9.06 3.64 26.95
C ASP A 329 8.93 2.30 27.73
N TYR A 330 9.38 1.18 27.15
CA TYR A 330 9.45 -0.13 27.81
C TYR A 330 10.64 -0.27 28.77
N SER A 331 11.68 0.55 28.63
CA SER A 331 12.88 0.50 29.49
C SER A 331 12.77 1.36 30.77
N ARG A 332 11.67 2.06 30.89
CA ARG A 332 11.32 2.88 32.06
C ARG A 332 10.32 2.15 32.95
#